data_a6f6d2f97fd56853b6caae973f3f6b12
#
_entry.id   a6f6d2f97fd56853b6caae973f3f6b12
#
_cell.length_a   1.000
_cell.length_b   1.000
_cell.length_c   1.000
_cell.angle_alpha   90.00
_cell.angle_beta   90.00
_cell.angle_gamma   90.00
#
_symmetry.space_group_name_H-M   'P 1'
#
loop_
_entity.id
_entity.type
_entity.pdbx_description
1 polymer ?
#
loop_
_entity_poly.entity_id
_entity_poly.type
_entity_poly.pdbx_seq_one_letter_code
_entity_poly.pdbx_strand_id
1 'polypeptide(L)'
;MTDYKQQVANDLLEIGAVKFSPEEPFTWASGIKSPIYTDNRMTIGFPSVRQNIYKGLSELIKKEYSDVDIIGGVATAGIPHSAWVAEELNKPMVYVRSKPKDHGAGRQTEGALVKNRKVVLIDDLISTGGSVLAAVNAVRKEGASVLGVVSIFSYELPAGKKNFAEAGLTFNSLTTYSQLIETAVKRGDLDKSQVETLQNWKENPNAWQA
;
A
#
# COMPACT_ATOMS: atom_id res chain seq x y z
N MET A 1 18.36 14.74 2.70
CA MET A 1 17.06 14.21 2.21
C MET A 1 16.71 13.03 3.09
N THR A 2 15.54 13.01 3.70
CA THR A 2 15.11 11.93 4.61
C THR A 2 14.91 10.65 3.80
N ASP A 3 15.51 9.55 4.24
CA ASP A 3 15.23 8.24 3.64
C ASP A 3 13.94 7.66 4.25
N TYR A 4 12.80 8.09 3.70
CA TYR A 4 11.50 7.60 4.17
C TYR A 4 11.33 6.10 4.02
N LYS A 5 12.02 5.45 3.10
CA LYS A 5 11.94 4.00 2.90
C LYS A 5 12.43 3.25 4.14
N GLN A 6 13.61 3.63 4.61
CA GLN A 6 14.22 3.07 5.83
C GLN A 6 13.45 3.51 7.08
N GLN A 7 13.06 4.80 7.14
CA GLN A 7 12.35 5.35 8.30
C GLN A 7 11.01 4.66 8.51
N VAL A 8 10.20 4.51 7.46
CA VAL A 8 8.88 3.86 7.57
C VAL A 8 9.01 2.38 7.91
N ALA A 9 10.02 1.67 7.38
CA ALA A 9 10.27 0.28 7.77
C ALA A 9 10.55 0.18 9.28
N ASN A 10 11.39 1.08 9.82
CA ASN A 10 11.67 1.13 11.26
C ASN A 10 10.43 1.49 12.09
N ASP A 11 9.67 2.49 11.65
CA ASP A 11 8.45 2.93 12.32
C ASP A 11 7.42 1.79 12.43
N LEU A 12 7.21 1.01 11.35
CA LEU A 12 6.27 -0.12 11.35
C LEU A 12 6.67 -1.23 12.33
N LEU A 13 7.98 -1.50 12.45
CA LEU A 13 8.51 -2.46 13.43
C LEU A 13 8.35 -1.94 14.85
N GLU A 14 8.69 -0.67 15.08
CA GLU A 14 8.67 -0.05 16.41
C GLU A 14 7.27 -0.01 17.03
N ILE A 15 6.24 0.32 16.25
CA ILE A 15 4.85 0.36 16.73
C ILE A 15 4.18 -1.02 16.77
N GLY A 16 4.88 -2.10 16.38
CA GLY A 16 4.33 -3.45 16.33
C GLY A 16 3.29 -3.67 15.23
N ALA A 17 3.26 -2.83 14.20
CA ALA A 17 2.41 -3.00 13.02
C ALA A 17 2.82 -4.22 12.19
N VAL A 18 4.05 -4.68 12.35
CA VAL A 18 4.58 -5.90 11.73
C VAL A 18 4.86 -6.94 12.80
N LYS A 19 4.45 -8.16 12.53
CA LYS A 19 4.70 -9.34 13.38
C LYS A 19 5.30 -10.45 12.56
N PHE A 20 6.39 -11.04 13.05
CA PHE A 20 7.02 -12.23 12.48
C PHE A 20 6.63 -13.45 13.29
N SER A 21 6.26 -14.53 12.64
CA SER A 21 5.94 -15.83 13.26
C SER A 21 6.25 -16.96 12.27
N PRO A 22 7.54 -17.24 12.02
CA PRO A 22 7.93 -18.26 11.06
C PRO A 22 7.58 -19.69 11.51
N GLU A 23 7.54 -19.95 12.82
CA GLU A 23 7.22 -21.28 13.39
C GLU A 23 5.70 -21.52 13.50
N GLU A 24 4.93 -20.46 13.78
CA GLU A 24 3.47 -20.49 13.90
C GLU A 24 2.84 -19.48 12.93
N PRO A 25 2.75 -19.80 11.62
CA PRO A 25 2.37 -18.83 10.61
C PRO A 25 0.93 -18.35 10.75
N PHE A 26 0.75 -17.08 10.40
CA PHE A 26 -0.58 -16.47 10.26
C PHE A 26 -1.33 -17.10 9.08
N THR A 27 -2.65 -17.15 9.18
CA THR A 27 -3.52 -17.48 8.04
C THR A 27 -4.23 -16.22 7.57
N TRP A 28 -3.94 -15.78 6.35
CA TRP A 28 -4.62 -14.64 5.75
C TRP A 28 -6.06 -14.98 5.38
N ALA A 29 -6.90 -13.96 5.15
CA ALA A 29 -8.28 -14.15 4.71
C ALA A 29 -8.39 -14.91 3.37
N SER A 30 -7.34 -14.89 2.55
CA SER A 30 -7.21 -15.66 1.31
C SER A 30 -6.89 -17.15 1.53
N GLY A 31 -6.62 -17.57 2.78
CA GLY A 31 -6.15 -18.91 3.13
C GLY A 31 -4.63 -19.10 3.04
N ILE A 32 -3.88 -18.13 2.55
CA ILE A 32 -2.41 -18.21 2.46
C ILE A 32 -1.81 -18.26 3.87
N LYS A 33 -0.92 -19.22 4.11
CA LYS A 33 -0.07 -19.26 5.30
C LYS A 33 1.08 -18.28 5.13
N SER A 34 1.35 -17.46 6.16
CA SER A 34 2.38 -16.42 6.09
C SER A 34 3.16 -16.31 7.38
N PRO A 35 4.51 -16.30 7.33
CA PRO A 35 5.37 -16.09 8.50
C PRO A 35 5.41 -14.62 8.95
N ILE A 36 4.66 -13.74 8.27
CA ILE A 36 4.59 -12.31 8.55
C ILE A 36 3.16 -11.81 8.45
N TYR A 37 2.79 -10.89 9.34
CA TYR A 37 1.54 -10.16 9.27
C TYR A 37 1.81 -8.67 9.45
N THR A 38 1.19 -7.85 8.59
CA THR A 38 1.32 -6.39 8.62
C THR A 38 -0.05 -5.75 8.76
N ASP A 39 -0.22 -4.89 9.76
CA ASP A 39 -1.41 -4.07 9.98
C ASP A 39 -1.06 -2.57 9.94
N ASN A 40 -1.03 -2.02 8.74
CA ASN A 40 -0.71 -0.60 8.54
C ASN A 40 -1.76 0.36 9.11
N ARG A 41 -2.96 -0.11 9.46
CA ARG A 41 -4.02 0.69 10.10
C ARG A 41 -3.58 1.19 11.46
N MET A 42 -2.68 0.49 12.13
CA MET A 42 -2.10 0.93 13.40
C MET A 42 -1.39 2.29 13.29
N THR A 43 -0.80 2.60 12.12
CA THR A 43 -0.07 3.85 11.87
C THR A 43 -0.92 5.09 12.08
N ILE A 44 -2.25 4.98 11.91
CA ILE A 44 -3.21 6.08 12.10
C ILE A 44 -3.17 6.59 13.55
N GLY A 45 -2.95 5.70 14.51
CA GLY A 45 -2.89 6.02 15.94
C GLY A 45 -1.59 6.71 16.40
N PHE A 46 -0.56 6.74 15.54
CA PHE A 46 0.77 7.28 15.88
C PHE A 46 1.09 8.54 15.07
N PRO A 47 0.93 9.76 15.64
CA PRO A 47 1.08 11.00 14.88
C PRO A 47 2.42 11.18 14.18
N SER A 48 3.54 10.81 14.81
CA SER A 48 4.88 10.90 14.21
C SER A 48 5.05 9.93 13.04
N VAL A 49 4.58 8.70 13.20
CA VAL A 49 4.66 7.66 12.17
C VAL A 49 3.82 8.04 10.94
N ARG A 50 2.55 8.42 11.15
CA ARG A 50 1.70 8.85 10.02
C ARG A 50 2.24 10.10 9.32
N GLN A 51 2.95 10.99 10.06
CA GLN A 51 3.61 12.15 9.46
C GLN A 51 4.75 11.73 8.52
N ASN A 52 5.60 10.79 8.92
CA ASN A 52 6.64 10.22 8.06
C ASN A 52 6.02 9.58 6.81
N ILE A 53 4.92 8.84 6.99
CA ILE A 53 4.22 8.18 5.89
C ILE A 53 3.67 9.19 4.90
N TYR A 54 2.84 10.17 5.34
CA TYR A 54 2.22 11.06 4.36
C TYR A 54 3.23 12.00 3.67
N LYS A 55 4.29 12.42 4.37
CA LYS A 55 5.37 13.20 3.76
C LYS A 55 6.14 12.37 2.73
N GLY A 56 6.49 11.14 3.08
CA GLY A 56 7.16 10.22 2.16
C GLY A 56 6.31 9.90 0.92
N LEU A 57 5.01 9.62 1.09
CA LEU A 57 4.08 9.43 -0.03
C LEU A 57 3.97 10.69 -0.89
N SER A 58 3.94 11.87 -0.28
CA SER A 58 3.89 13.15 -0.99
C SER A 58 5.15 13.39 -1.83
N GLU A 59 6.33 13.11 -1.28
CA GLU A 59 7.59 13.20 -2.04
C GLU A 59 7.63 12.18 -3.19
N LEU A 60 7.18 10.95 -2.94
CA LEU A 60 7.10 9.90 -3.95
C LEU A 60 6.17 10.32 -5.10
N ILE A 61 5.00 10.88 -4.79
CA ILE A 61 4.04 11.35 -5.79
C ILE A 61 4.61 12.54 -6.58
N LYS A 62 5.22 13.52 -5.91
CA LYS A 62 5.87 14.65 -6.59
C LYS A 62 6.94 14.20 -7.59
N LYS A 63 7.69 13.15 -7.23
CA LYS A 63 8.77 12.61 -8.05
C LYS A 63 8.26 11.81 -9.25
N GLU A 64 7.35 10.88 -9.03
CA GLU A 64 6.95 9.89 -10.03
C GLU A 64 5.69 10.31 -10.83
N TYR A 65 4.86 11.21 -10.28
CA TYR A 65 3.55 11.60 -10.81
C TYR A 65 3.33 13.11 -10.69
N SER A 66 4.29 13.92 -11.14
CA SER A 66 4.30 15.38 -10.96
C SER A 66 3.09 16.12 -11.54
N ASP A 67 2.42 15.53 -12.51
CA ASP A 67 1.26 16.07 -13.21
C ASP A 67 -0.09 15.57 -12.70
N VAL A 68 -0.12 14.97 -11.49
CA VAL A 68 -1.34 14.51 -10.83
C VAL A 68 -2.31 15.67 -10.55
N ASP A 69 -3.59 15.47 -10.85
CA ASP A 69 -4.64 16.43 -10.55
C ASP A 69 -5.33 16.15 -9.21
N ILE A 70 -5.56 14.87 -8.89
CA ILE A 70 -6.39 14.41 -7.76
C ILE A 70 -5.69 13.27 -7.04
N ILE A 71 -5.70 13.32 -5.71
CA ILE A 71 -5.26 12.22 -4.84
C ILE A 71 -6.46 11.34 -4.50
N GLY A 72 -6.33 10.06 -4.77
CA GLY A 72 -7.39 9.07 -4.54
C GLY A 72 -7.06 8.10 -3.42
N GLY A 73 -7.98 7.87 -2.49
CA GLY A 73 -7.84 6.88 -1.42
C GLY A 73 -8.62 5.61 -1.69
N VAL A 74 -8.01 4.46 -1.55
CA VAL A 74 -8.70 3.17 -1.64
C VAL A 74 -9.33 2.82 -0.29
N ALA A 75 -10.63 2.58 -0.28
CA ALA A 75 -11.34 2.23 0.96
C ALA A 75 -10.90 0.83 1.44
N THR A 76 -10.63 0.69 2.74
CA THR A 76 -10.89 1.66 3.80
C THR A 76 -9.58 2.32 4.28
N ALA A 77 -8.49 1.58 4.35
CA ALA A 77 -7.26 2.00 5.01
C ALA A 77 -6.46 3.05 4.22
N GLY A 78 -6.64 3.13 2.90
CA GLY A 78 -6.02 4.17 2.08
C GLY A 78 -6.64 5.57 2.27
N ILE A 79 -7.87 5.67 2.78
CA ILE A 79 -8.58 6.96 2.90
C ILE A 79 -7.87 7.96 3.80
N PRO A 80 -7.52 7.64 5.07
CA PRO A 80 -6.88 8.63 5.94
C PRO A 80 -5.53 9.11 5.41
N HIS A 81 -4.72 8.20 4.88
CA HIS A 81 -3.41 8.55 4.30
C HIS A 81 -3.57 9.47 3.08
N SER A 82 -4.56 9.21 2.23
CA SER A 82 -4.85 10.08 1.07
C SER A 82 -5.30 11.47 1.49
N ALA A 83 -6.05 11.60 2.59
CA ALA A 83 -6.48 12.90 3.10
C ALA A 83 -5.27 13.74 3.53
N TRP A 84 -4.33 13.16 4.28
CA TRP A 84 -3.11 13.86 4.68
C TRP A 84 -2.19 14.19 3.51
N VAL A 85 -2.07 13.29 2.52
CA VAL A 85 -1.28 13.55 1.31
C VAL A 85 -1.93 14.63 0.45
N ALA A 86 -3.26 14.63 0.30
CA ALA A 86 -3.97 15.65 -0.46
C ALA A 86 -3.80 17.04 0.18
N GLU A 87 -3.85 17.14 1.51
CA GLU A 87 -3.57 18.36 2.26
C GLU A 87 -2.12 18.82 2.03
N GLU A 88 -1.14 17.93 2.23
CA GLU A 88 0.30 18.23 2.04
C GLU A 88 0.63 18.71 0.62
N LEU A 89 -0.06 18.15 -0.40
CA LEU A 89 0.14 18.50 -1.80
C LEU A 89 -0.76 19.64 -2.28
N ASN A 90 -1.68 20.13 -1.43
CA ASN A 90 -2.74 21.09 -1.79
C ASN A 90 -3.49 20.63 -3.07
N LYS A 91 -3.96 19.37 -3.08
CA LYS A 91 -4.67 18.76 -4.21
C LYS A 91 -6.09 18.34 -3.79
N PRO A 92 -7.06 18.38 -4.74
CA PRO A 92 -8.35 17.75 -4.52
C PRO A 92 -8.22 16.28 -4.15
N MET A 93 -9.15 15.79 -3.33
CA MET A 93 -9.20 14.40 -2.91
C MET A 93 -10.47 13.70 -3.40
N VAL A 94 -10.34 12.42 -3.70
CA VAL A 94 -11.42 11.46 -3.92
C VAL A 94 -11.13 10.20 -3.11
N TYR A 95 -12.16 9.46 -2.69
CA TYR A 95 -11.94 8.07 -2.24
C TYR A 95 -12.83 7.09 -2.99
N VAL A 96 -12.33 5.87 -3.14
CA VAL A 96 -12.98 4.81 -3.90
C VAL A 96 -13.55 3.79 -2.92
N ARG A 97 -14.87 3.63 -2.92
CA ARG A 97 -15.56 2.66 -2.09
C ARG A 97 -15.31 1.24 -2.58
N SER A 98 -15.37 0.27 -1.68
CA SER A 98 -15.25 -1.16 -2.02
C SER A 98 -16.39 -1.65 -2.91
N LYS A 99 -17.58 -1.01 -2.82
CA LYS A 99 -18.77 -1.29 -3.65
C LYS A 99 -19.42 0.00 -4.13
N PRO A 100 -20.06 0.00 -5.30
CA PRO A 100 -20.91 1.11 -5.77
C PRO A 100 -22.02 1.44 -4.77
N LYS A 101 -22.62 2.63 -4.89
CA LYS A 101 -23.85 2.98 -4.15
C LYS A 101 -25.03 2.22 -4.75
N ASP A 102 -25.92 1.73 -3.89
CA ASP A 102 -27.17 1.09 -4.30
C ASP A 102 -28.18 2.11 -4.85
N HIS A 103 -27.98 3.43 -4.55
CA HIS A 103 -28.85 4.52 -4.96
C HIS A 103 -28.05 5.67 -5.57
N GLY A 104 -28.67 6.43 -6.48
CA GLY A 104 -28.08 7.58 -7.18
C GLY A 104 -27.38 7.21 -8.48
N ALA A 105 -26.35 7.97 -8.87
CA ALA A 105 -25.64 7.81 -10.14
C ALA A 105 -24.78 6.53 -10.27
N GLY A 106 -24.84 5.61 -9.31
CA GLY A 106 -24.06 4.36 -9.32
C GLY A 106 -22.54 4.56 -9.23
N ARG A 107 -22.08 5.77 -8.88
CA ARG A 107 -20.65 6.06 -8.73
C ARG A 107 -20.06 5.31 -7.55
N GLN A 108 -18.82 4.90 -7.73
CA GLN A 108 -18.04 4.25 -6.67
C GLN A 108 -17.08 5.22 -5.99
N THR A 109 -16.95 6.44 -6.55
CA THR A 109 -16.09 7.50 -5.98
C THR A 109 -16.88 8.53 -5.20
N GLU A 110 -16.23 9.10 -4.17
CA GLU A 110 -16.76 10.19 -3.35
C GLU A 110 -15.73 11.32 -3.22
N GLY A 111 -16.16 12.55 -3.30
CA GLY A 111 -15.31 13.74 -3.26
C GLY A 111 -15.18 14.41 -4.62
N ALA A 112 -13.97 14.71 -5.06
CA ALA A 112 -13.71 15.38 -6.31
C ALA A 112 -14.22 14.61 -7.53
N LEU A 113 -14.68 15.32 -8.56
CA LEU A 113 -15.06 14.73 -9.84
C LEU A 113 -13.82 14.33 -10.64
N VAL A 114 -13.76 13.04 -11.00
CA VAL A 114 -12.55 12.45 -11.62
C VAL A 114 -12.54 12.45 -13.15
N LYS A 115 -13.67 12.75 -13.79
CA LYS A 115 -13.79 12.73 -15.27
C LYS A 115 -12.78 13.67 -15.92
N ASN A 116 -12.00 13.15 -16.86
CA ASN A 116 -10.93 13.85 -17.59
C ASN A 116 -9.82 14.37 -16.68
N ARG A 117 -9.61 13.75 -15.50
CA ARG A 117 -8.57 14.13 -14.55
C ARG A 117 -7.54 13.02 -14.41
N LYS A 118 -6.32 13.40 -14.05
CA LYS A 118 -5.20 12.53 -13.74
C LYS A 118 -5.22 12.19 -12.24
N VAL A 119 -5.34 10.91 -11.90
CA VAL A 119 -5.51 10.44 -10.52
C VAL A 119 -4.36 9.52 -10.14
N VAL A 120 -3.81 9.70 -8.95
CA VAL A 120 -2.94 8.71 -8.29
C VAL A 120 -3.72 8.11 -7.14
N LEU A 121 -3.77 6.78 -7.06
CA LEU A 121 -4.43 6.08 -5.97
C LEU A 121 -3.45 5.71 -4.86
N ILE A 122 -3.91 5.82 -3.62
CA ILE A 122 -3.17 5.44 -2.42
C ILE A 122 -3.89 4.28 -1.74
N ASP A 123 -3.15 3.21 -1.46
CA ASP A 123 -3.58 2.13 -0.58
C ASP A 123 -2.59 1.97 0.58
N ASP A 124 -2.95 1.30 1.64
CA ASP A 124 -2.04 1.06 2.76
C ASP A 124 -1.06 -0.09 2.49
N LEU A 125 -1.51 -1.11 1.74
CA LEU A 125 -0.75 -2.34 1.55
C LEU A 125 -1.02 -2.97 0.19
N ILE A 126 0.05 -3.38 -0.51
CA ILE A 126 -0.05 -4.17 -1.74
C ILE A 126 0.51 -5.58 -1.51
N SER A 127 -0.37 -6.58 -1.61
CA SER A 127 -0.03 -8.00 -1.73
C SER A 127 -0.10 -8.45 -3.20
N THR A 128 -1.24 -8.94 -3.64
CA THR A 128 -1.51 -9.29 -5.04
C THR A 128 -2.05 -8.12 -5.87
N GLY A 129 -2.47 -7.03 -5.23
CA GLY A 129 -3.02 -5.84 -5.87
C GLY A 129 -4.50 -5.93 -6.29
N GLY A 130 -5.20 -7.04 -6.01
CA GLY A 130 -6.56 -7.25 -6.49
C GLY A 130 -7.54 -6.15 -6.06
N SER A 131 -7.51 -5.76 -4.78
CA SER A 131 -8.38 -4.71 -4.22
C SER A 131 -8.14 -3.35 -4.90
N VAL A 132 -6.88 -2.92 -4.96
CA VAL A 132 -6.53 -1.61 -5.52
C VAL A 132 -6.75 -1.56 -7.03
N LEU A 133 -6.53 -2.65 -7.75
CA LEU A 133 -6.82 -2.72 -9.19
C LEU A 133 -8.32 -2.67 -9.50
N ALA A 134 -9.17 -3.23 -8.61
CA ALA A 134 -10.61 -3.02 -8.70
C ALA A 134 -10.99 -1.54 -8.53
N ALA A 135 -10.35 -0.83 -7.59
CA ALA A 135 -10.51 0.62 -7.42
C ALA A 135 -10.01 1.41 -8.65
N VAL A 136 -8.88 1.03 -9.23
CA VAL A 136 -8.37 1.61 -10.49
C VAL A 136 -9.42 1.51 -11.60
N ASN A 137 -10.01 0.32 -11.76
CA ASN A 137 -11.03 0.09 -12.80
C ASN A 137 -12.29 0.93 -12.55
N ALA A 138 -12.71 1.09 -11.28
CA ALA A 138 -13.84 1.95 -10.93
C ALA A 138 -13.59 3.41 -11.32
N VAL A 139 -12.40 3.94 -11.00
CA VAL A 139 -12.01 5.32 -11.32
C VAL A 139 -11.88 5.53 -12.84
N ARG A 140 -11.28 4.57 -13.55
CA ARG A 140 -11.20 4.60 -15.03
C ARG A 140 -12.59 4.58 -15.68
N LYS A 141 -13.52 3.77 -15.15
CA LYS A 141 -14.90 3.70 -15.62
C LYS A 141 -15.64 5.04 -15.46
N GLU A 142 -15.26 5.85 -14.48
CA GLU A 142 -15.78 7.22 -14.30
C GLU A 142 -15.06 8.27 -15.17
N GLY A 143 -14.19 7.85 -16.09
CA GLY A 143 -13.55 8.68 -17.10
C GLY A 143 -12.26 9.35 -16.66
N ALA A 144 -11.60 8.88 -15.61
CA ALA A 144 -10.30 9.36 -15.19
C ALA A 144 -9.13 8.66 -15.91
N SER A 145 -8.00 9.34 -15.96
CA SER A 145 -6.69 8.76 -16.27
C SER A 145 -5.99 8.42 -14.97
N VAL A 146 -5.85 7.12 -14.64
CA VAL A 146 -5.09 6.69 -13.45
C VAL A 146 -3.62 6.60 -13.85
N LEU A 147 -2.78 7.46 -13.25
CA LEU A 147 -1.34 7.54 -13.54
C LEU A 147 -0.58 6.40 -12.90
N GLY A 148 -0.98 5.99 -11.69
CA GLY A 148 -0.35 4.93 -10.95
C GLY A 148 -0.96 4.74 -9.56
N VAL A 149 -0.33 3.86 -8.81
CA VAL A 149 -0.69 3.53 -7.43
C VAL A 149 0.52 3.74 -6.54
N VAL A 150 0.31 4.31 -5.36
CA VAL A 150 1.33 4.33 -4.30
C VAL A 150 0.79 3.67 -3.04
N SER A 151 1.68 3.07 -2.24
CA SER A 151 1.30 2.44 -0.97
C SER A 151 2.34 2.68 0.12
N ILE A 152 1.95 2.43 1.37
CA ILE A 152 2.88 2.45 2.49
C ILE A 152 3.83 1.26 2.36
N PHE A 153 3.28 0.07 2.12
CA PHE A 153 4.01 -1.19 2.12
C PHE A 153 3.64 -2.10 0.96
N SER A 154 4.63 -2.81 0.41
CA SER A 154 4.41 -3.90 -0.54
C SER A 154 5.10 -5.17 -0.09
N TYR A 155 4.40 -6.30 -0.19
CA TYR A 155 4.99 -7.64 -0.01
C TYR A 155 5.92 -8.04 -1.16
N GLU A 156 5.97 -7.27 -2.26
CA GLU A 156 6.76 -7.56 -3.47
C GLU A 156 6.45 -8.93 -4.10
N LEU A 157 5.24 -9.46 -3.92
CA LEU A 157 4.86 -10.76 -4.45
C LEU A 157 4.87 -10.77 -5.99
N PRO A 158 5.33 -11.88 -6.63
CA PRO A 158 5.31 -12.02 -8.08
C PRO A 158 3.92 -11.79 -8.70
N ALA A 159 2.87 -12.28 -8.04
CA ALA A 159 1.48 -12.09 -8.46
C ALA A 159 1.08 -10.60 -8.52
N GLY A 160 1.53 -9.78 -7.55
CA GLY A 160 1.29 -8.33 -7.57
C GLY A 160 1.94 -7.68 -8.78
N LYS A 161 3.22 -7.95 -9.02
CA LYS A 161 3.94 -7.41 -10.18
C LYS A 161 3.26 -7.78 -11.50
N LYS A 162 2.84 -9.05 -11.65
CA LYS A 162 2.13 -9.53 -12.83
C LYS A 162 0.80 -8.81 -13.03
N ASN A 163 -0.03 -8.73 -12.00
CA ASN A 163 -1.36 -8.12 -12.09
C ASN A 163 -1.30 -6.63 -12.45
N PHE A 164 -0.34 -5.88 -11.90
CA PHE A 164 -0.13 -4.48 -12.26
C PHE A 164 0.36 -4.31 -13.70
N ALA A 165 1.29 -5.17 -14.16
CA ALA A 165 1.76 -5.16 -15.54
C ALA A 165 0.61 -5.44 -16.54
N GLU A 166 -0.24 -6.43 -16.25
CA GLU A 166 -1.44 -6.76 -17.05
C GLU A 166 -2.46 -5.59 -17.07
N ALA A 167 -2.57 -4.83 -15.98
CA ALA A 167 -3.42 -3.63 -15.91
C ALA A 167 -2.81 -2.40 -16.62
N GLY A 168 -1.59 -2.52 -17.15
CA GLY A 168 -0.86 -1.40 -17.77
C GLY A 168 -0.57 -0.27 -16.79
N LEU A 169 -0.24 -0.61 -15.54
CA LEU A 169 0.00 0.34 -14.46
C LEU A 169 1.30 0.06 -13.73
N THR A 170 1.90 1.13 -13.21
CA THR A 170 3.00 1.05 -12.24
C THR A 170 2.47 1.24 -10.82
N PHE A 171 3.16 0.65 -9.85
CA PHE A 171 2.96 0.97 -8.45
C PHE A 171 4.31 1.19 -7.76
N ASN A 172 4.31 2.06 -6.77
CA ASN A 172 5.46 2.35 -5.94
C ASN A 172 5.05 2.29 -4.47
N SER A 173 5.94 1.82 -3.61
CA SER A 173 5.67 1.74 -2.16
C SER A 173 6.77 2.47 -1.39
N LEU A 174 6.39 3.12 -0.28
CA LEU A 174 7.36 3.78 0.59
C LEU A 174 8.39 2.79 1.12
N THR A 175 7.90 1.66 1.62
CA THR A 175 8.77 0.58 2.06
C THR A 175 8.29 -0.76 1.51
N THR A 176 9.13 -1.77 1.59
CA THR A 176 8.90 -3.07 0.97
C THR A 176 9.24 -4.20 1.92
N TYR A 177 8.78 -5.40 1.59
CA TYR A 177 9.12 -6.63 2.31
C TYR A 177 10.64 -6.80 2.48
N SER A 178 11.40 -6.61 1.39
CA SER A 178 12.86 -6.72 1.43
C SER A 178 13.50 -5.69 2.36
N GLN A 179 13.04 -4.43 2.30
CA GLN A 179 13.54 -3.37 3.18
C GLN A 179 13.20 -3.63 4.64
N LEU A 180 11.97 -4.14 4.89
CA LEU A 180 11.51 -4.45 6.24
C LEU A 180 12.37 -5.55 6.89
N ILE A 181 12.65 -6.65 6.16
CA ILE A 181 13.52 -7.73 6.65
C ILE A 181 14.94 -7.22 6.91
N GLU A 182 15.51 -6.45 5.98
CA GLU A 182 16.84 -5.84 6.19
C GLU A 182 16.89 -4.98 7.46
N THR A 183 15.84 -4.20 7.70
CA THR A 183 15.72 -3.37 8.90
C THR A 183 15.60 -4.21 10.16
N ALA A 184 14.76 -5.25 10.14
CA ALA A 184 14.57 -6.16 11.27
C ALA A 184 15.87 -6.91 11.64
N VAL A 185 16.65 -7.34 10.65
CA VAL A 185 17.97 -7.96 10.87
C VAL A 185 18.94 -6.97 11.52
N LYS A 186 19.01 -5.73 11.03
CA LYS A 186 19.87 -4.69 11.62
C LYS A 186 19.50 -4.35 13.06
N ARG A 187 18.23 -4.49 13.42
CA ARG A 187 17.71 -4.27 14.78
C ARG A 187 17.93 -5.49 15.69
N GLY A 188 18.22 -6.66 15.13
CA GLY A 188 18.31 -7.92 15.87
C GLY A 188 16.93 -8.57 16.13
N ASP A 189 15.88 -8.14 15.43
CA ASP A 189 14.54 -8.71 15.55
C ASP A 189 14.38 -10.05 14.81
N LEU A 190 15.32 -10.38 13.90
CA LEU A 190 15.36 -11.62 13.11
C LEU A 190 16.77 -12.22 13.08
N ASP A 191 16.84 -13.53 13.21
CA ASP A 191 18.04 -14.33 12.97
C ASP A 191 18.15 -14.83 11.52
N LYS A 192 19.27 -15.52 11.19
CA LYS A 192 19.52 -16.00 9.83
C LYS A 192 18.52 -17.06 9.36
N SER A 193 18.08 -17.94 10.25
CA SER A 193 17.16 -19.03 9.88
C SER A 193 15.76 -18.48 9.62
N GLN A 194 15.34 -17.50 10.40
CA GLN A 194 14.09 -16.79 10.21
C GLN A 194 14.07 -15.98 8.89
N VAL A 195 15.20 -15.35 8.55
CA VAL A 195 15.34 -14.64 7.26
C VAL A 195 15.21 -15.60 6.08
N GLU A 196 15.84 -16.77 6.14
CA GLU A 196 15.73 -17.80 5.08
C GLU A 196 14.27 -18.26 4.90
N THR A 197 13.58 -18.53 6.00
CA THR A 197 12.15 -18.89 5.99
C THR A 197 11.29 -17.80 5.33
N LEU A 198 11.53 -16.54 5.69
CA LEU A 198 10.82 -15.39 5.12
C LEU A 198 11.09 -15.24 3.62
N GLN A 199 12.34 -15.42 3.17
CA GLN A 199 12.71 -15.34 1.76
C GLN A 199 12.05 -16.46 0.93
N ASN A 200 12.09 -17.70 1.41
CA ASN A 200 11.45 -18.85 0.77
C ASN A 200 9.93 -18.66 0.64
N TRP A 201 9.29 -18.11 1.68
CA TRP A 201 7.86 -17.80 1.61
C TRP A 201 7.55 -16.78 0.50
N LYS A 202 8.34 -15.71 0.38
CA LYS A 202 8.10 -14.64 -0.60
C LYS A 202 8.14 -15.16 -2.04
N GLU A 203 9.00 -16.15 -2.33
CA GLU A 203 9.12 -16.72 -3.67
C GLU A 203 7.87 -17.48 -4.09
N ASN A 204 7.26 -18.24 -3.19
CA ASN A 204 6.07 -19.01 -3.49
C ASN A 204 5.10 -19.10 -2.28
N PRO A 205 4.36 -18.03 -1.96
CA PRO A 205 3.48 -18.01 -0.79
C PRO A 205 2.38 -19.08 -0.80
N ASN A 206 1.93 -19.51 -1.98
CA ASN A 206 0.84 -20.47 -2.12
C ASN A 206 1.29 -21.93 -1.89
N ALA A 207 2.55 -22.24 -2.15
CA ALA A 207 3.11 -23.58 -1.98
C ALA A 207 4.01 -23.70 -0.73
N TRP A 208 4.21 -22.59 -0.01
CA TRP A 208 5.04 -22.60 1.19
C TRP A 208 4.36 -23.40 2.31
N GLN A 209 5.13 -24.26 2.93
CA GLN A 209 4.74 -25.06 4.11
C GLN A 209 5.61 -24.64 5.28
N ALA A 210 4.98 -24.40 6.43
CA ALA A 210 5.65 -24.07 7.68
C ALA A 210 6.31 -25.31 8.28
#